data_69d50675ff1b68be2f898265daff2d6b
#
_entry.id   69d50675ff1b68be2f898265daff2d6b
#
_cell.length_a   1.000
_cell.length_b   1.000
_cell.length_c   1.000
_cell.angle_alpha   90.00
_cell.angle_beta   90.00
_cell.angle_gamma   90.00
#
_symmetry.space_group_name_H-M   'P 1'
#
loop_
_entity.id
_entity.type
_entity.pdbx_description
1 polymer ?
#
loop_
_entity_poly.entity_id
_entity_poly.type
_entity_poly.pdbx_seq_one_letter_code
_entity_poly.pdbx_strand_id
1 'polypeptide(L)'
;MADYRPIPDERDVFHDYRSYAFRPELGVPAYDPDEHEEPRDTLGSRRGLYATEAADDANPRCVCRHYWLEARVRGDTHRTAGLASVATPPEYRRQGHVRQLLAHSLAEYREHDVRFSVLWPFQYRFYRKYGWDTSNRVVTHECEPSVLSFATDATDGADADSTIFRRLEADDCDRLESAYETHRERYGLALERDESWWRHRVFGGHDRDPFVYAYERDDRVAGYLVYTIDGEMGDRTLSVSELVATDHDALLALLSFCHDHDSQVQRVRLRAPADVPIRDVARDPDEIDTEVTDGPMVRIVDVAETLSELSYPDCEADLAIAVEDPLTDWNDGAFRLEVANGRGEGDSVTAVADDPDVRLGIGALSQLVVGFRSARTLERTGRLEATDSSAIATLSTLFPGTETYHGDRY
;
A
#
# COMPACT_ATOMS: atom_id res chain seq x y z
N MET A 1 31.32 2.20 11.28
CA MET A 1 29.97 2.44 10.75
C MET A 1 29.58 1.19 9.97
N ALA A 2 28.35 0.68 10.04
CA ALA A 2 27.97 -0.48 9.21
C ALA A 2 28.03 -0.12 7.73
N ASP A 3 28.36 -1.09 6.88
CA ASP A 3 28.43 -0.92 5.44
C ASP A 3 27.07 -1.34 4.83
N TYR A 4 26.42 -0.40 4.14
CA TYR A 4 25.12 -0.61 3.47
C TYR A 4 25.32 -0.55 1.97
N ARG A 5 24.98 -1.64 1.29
CA ARG A 5 25.23 -1.78 -0.14
C ARG A 5 24.27 -2.74 -0.85
N PRO A 6 24.18 -2.72 -2.21
CA PRO A 6 23.44 -3.69 -2.98
C PRO A 6 23.93 -5.12 -2.72
N ILE A 7 22.99 -6.08 -2.84
CA ILE A 7 23.31 -7.51 -2.88
C ILE A 7 23.24 -7.91 -4.36
N PRO A 8 24.32 -8.43 -4.95
CA PRO A 8 24.32 -8.93 -6.33
C PRO A 8 23.27 -10.02 -6.52
N ASP A 9 22.63 -10.05 -7.70
CA ASP A 9 21.54 -10.98 -8.00
C ASP A 9 22.00 -12.45 -8.05
N GLU A 10 23.27 -12.70 -8.39
CA GLU A 10 23.89 -14.02 -8.41
C GLU A 10 24.06 -14.63 -7.01
N ARG A 11 23.88 -13.83 -5.94
CA ARG A 11 24.07 -14.31 -4.57
C ARG A 11 22.80 -14.90 -3.98
N ASP A 12 22.91 -16.11 -3.51
CA ASP A 12 21.86 -16.89 -2.83
C ASP A 12 21.44 -16.33 -1.46
N VAL A 13 22.31 -15.54 -0.81
CA VAL A 13 22.12 -15.08 0.57
C VAL A 13 20.81 -14.32 0.82
N PHE A 14 20.32 -13.56 -0.17
CA PHE A 14 19.05 -12.86 -0.05
C PHE A 14 17.89 -13.86 -0.04
N HIS A 15 17.93 -14.86 -0.94
CA HIS A 15 16.96 -15.95 -1.00
C HIS A 15 16.91 -16.73 0.30
N ASP A 16 18.07 -17.13 0.83
CA ASP A 16 18.19 -17.88 2.07
C ASP A 16 17.57 -17.15 3.25
N TYR A 17 17.91 -15.86 3.43
CA TYR A 17 17.41 -15.06 4.54
C TYR A 17 15.90 -14.82 4.43
N ARG A 18 15.39 -14.54 3.22
CA ARG A 18 13.96 -14.37 2.96
C ARG A 18 13.21 -15.67 3.23
N SER A 19 13.65 -16.81 2.66
CA SER A 19 13.01 -18.10 2.83
C SER A 19 12.94 -18.51 4.30
N TYR A 20 14.06 -18.39 5.02
CA TYR A 20 14.07 -18.66 6.46
C TYR A 20 13.18 -17.71 7.27
N ALA A 21 13.08 -16.45 6.89
CA ALA A 21 12.28 -15.46 7.65
C ALA A 21 10.79 -15.59 7.43
N PHE A 22 10.35 -15.93 6.21
CA PHE A 22 8.95 -15.89 5.81
C PHE A 22 8.28 -17.25 5.66
N ARG A 23 9.06 -18.32 5.41
CA ARG A 23 8.55 -19.70 5.24
C ARG A 23 9.47 -20.73 5.89
N PRO A 24 9.83 -20.56 7.19
CA PRO A 24 10.76 -21.48 7.87
C PRO A 24 10.26 -22.93 7.92
N GLU A 25 8.93 -23.14 7.88
CA GLU A 25 8.29 -24.45 7.86
C GLU A 25 8.57 -25.25 6.57
N LEU A 26 8.91 -24.59 5.48
CA LEU A 26 9.28 -25.23 4.21
C LEU A 26 10.80 -25.51 4.11
N GLY A 27 11.57 -25.06 5.10
CA GLY A 27 13.03 -25.04 5.04
C GLY A 27 13.54 -23.96 4.08
N VAL A 28 14.85 -23.99 3.79
CA VAL A 28 15.48 -23.12 2.80
C VAL A 28 15.69 -23.97 1.54
N PRO A 29 14.90 -23.79 0.48
CA PRO A 29 15.11 -24.52 -0.77
C PRO A 29 16.46 -24.12 -1.39
N ALA A 30 17.04 -25.02 -2.18
CA ALA A 30 18.27 -24.71 -2.91
C ALA A 30 18.01 -23.50 -3.83
N TYR A 31 18.97 -22.58 -3.86
CA TYR A 31 18.93 -21.46 -4.79
C TYR A 31 19.17 -21.95 -6.21
N ASP A 32 18.20 -21.74 -7.08
CA ASP A 32 18.35 -21.97 -8.51
C ASP A 32 18.31 -20.60 -9.21
N PRO A 33 19.43 -20.13 -9.79
CA PRO A 33 19.45 -18.86 -10.51
C PRO A 33 18.43 -18.80 -11.65
N ASP A 34 18.23 -19.90 -12.37
CA ASP A 34 17.33 -19.95 -13.52
C ASP A 34 15.85 -19.83 -13.09
N GLU A 35 15.47 -20.37 -11.91
CA GLU A 35 14.14 -20.16 -11.33
C GLU A 35 13.97 -18.75 -10.72
N HIS A 36 15.06 -18.05 -10.40
CA HIS A 36 15.05 -16.73 -9.77
C HIS A 36 15.32 -15.59 -10.76
N GLU A 37 15.59 -15.87 -12.02
CA GLU A 37 15.54 -14.91 -13.12
C GLU A 37 14.10 -14.56 -13.52
N GLU A 38 13.09 -15.09 -12.81
CA GLU A 38 11.72 -14.69 -13.04
C GLU A 38 11.58 -13.17 -12.88
N PRO A 39 10.92 -12.51 -13.83
CA PRO A 39 10.78 -11.03 -13.85
C PRO A 39 10.25 -10.45 -12.54
N ARG A 40 9.47 -11.21 -11.78
CA ARG A 40 9.00 -10.84 -10.43
C ARG A 40 10.14 -10.57 -9.45
N ASP A 41 11.19 -11.38 -9.48
CA ASP A 41 12.34 -11.25 -8.58
C ASP A 41 13.30 -10.14 -9.03
N THR A 42 13.22 -9.71 -10.30
CA THR A 42 13.94 -8.55 -10.82
C THR A 42 13.25 -7.22 -10.53
N LEU A 43 11.95 -7.23 -10.14
CA LEU A 43 11.29 -6.03 -9.67
C LEU A 43 11.90 -5.57 -8.34
N GLY A 44 12.48 -4.39 -8.34
CA GLY A 44 13.09 -3.79 -7.15
C GLY A 44 14.58 -4.13 -6.97
N SER A 45 15.16 -3.60 -5.91
CA SER A 45 16.58 -3.64 -5.62
C SER A 45 16.86 -4.28 -4.28
N ARG A 46 17.79 -5.22 -4.21
CA ARG A 46 18.18 -5.92 -2.97
C ARG A 46 19.25 -5.11 -2.25
N ARG A 47 19.13 -4.97 -0.92
CA ARG A 47 20.07 -4.26 -0.07
C ARG A 47 20.47 -5.11 1.13
N GLY A 48 21.73 -4.98 1.51
CA GLY A 48 22.29 -5.64 2.68
C GLY A 48 23.03 -4.68 3.61
N LEU A 49 22.95 -4.92 4.92
CA LEU A 49 23.76 -4.25 5.92
C LEU A 49 24.88 -5.19 6.36
N TYR A 50 26.12 -4.79 6.13
CA TYR A 50 27.32 -5.59 6.38
C TYR A 50 28.09 -5.10 7.62
N ALA A 51 29.06 -5.87 8.05
CA ALA A 51 30.06 -5.40 9.01
C ALA A 51 30.90 -4.27 8.39
N THR A 52 31.45 -3.42 9.22
CA THR A 52 32.41 -2.41 8.76
C THR A 52 33.61 -3.09 8.07
N GLU A 53 33.99 -2.59 6.89
CA GLU A 53 35.10 -3.14 6.11
C GLU A 53 34.92 -4.63 5.73
N ALA A 54 33.67 -5.07 5.58
CA ALA A 54 33.38 -6.43 5.14
C ALA A 54 33.87 -6.66 3.70
N ALA A 55 34.46 -7.82 3.46
CA ALA A 55 34.87 -8.25 2.12
C ALA A 55 33.64 -8.35 1.18
N ASP A 56 33.84 -8.28 -0.14
CA ASP A 56 32.75 -8.29 -1.12
C ASP A 56 31.93 -9.58 -1.09
N ASP A 57 32.56 -10.69 -0.71
CA ASP A 57 31.93 -12.01 -0.55
C ASP A 57 31.30 -12.23 0.84
N ALA A 58 31.43 -11.28 1.77
CA ALA A 58 30.85 -11.42 3.10
C ALA A 58 29.33 -11.48 3.07
N ASN A 59 28.72 -12.19 4.03
CA ASN A 59 27.28 -12.21 4.18
C ASN A 59 26.79 -10.98 4.97
N PRO A 60 25.65 -10.37 4.57
CA PRO A 60 25.05 -9.27 5.30
C PRO A 60 24.49 -9.73 6.65
N ARG A 61 24.39 -8.81 7.61
CA ARG A 61 23.75 -9.04 8.92
C ARG A 61 22.22 -8.99 8.85
N CYS A 62 21.69 -8.24 7.89
CA CYS A 62 20.28 -8.20 7.55
C CYS A 62 20.11 -7.70 6.11
N VAL A 63 18.97 -8.00 5.51
CA VAL A 63 18.64 -7.69 4.12
C VAL A 63 17.28 -7.03 4.02
N CYS A 64 17.02 -6.32 2.92
CA CYS A 64 15.72 -5.86 2.49
C CYS A 64 15.65 -5.75 0.96
N ARG A 65 14.42 -5.54 0.44
CA ARG A 65 14.16 -5.20 -0.95
C ARG A 65 13.46 -3.85 -1.00
N HIS A 66 13.89 -3.01 -1.94
CA HIS A 66 13.25 -1.75 -2.28
C HIS A 66 12.52 -1.89 -3.60
N TYR A 67 11.30 -1.39 -3.67
CA TYR A 67 10.55 -1.17 -4.89
C TYR A 67 10.48 0.33 -5.15
N TRP A 68 10.78 0.73 -6.38
CA TRP A 68 10.71 2.11 -6.82
C TRP A 68 9.37 2.32 -7.49
N LEU A 69 8.47 2.97 -6.79
CA LEU A 69 7.06 3.08 -7.12
C LEU A 69 6.65 4.53 -7.31
N GLU A 70 5.51 4.72 -7.91
CA GLU A 70 4.79 5.98 -7.94
C GLU A 70 3.40 5.77 -7.35
N ALA A 71 2.97 6.66 -6.44
CA ALA A 71 1.67 6.57 -5.78
C ALA A 71 0.96 7.91 -5.79
N ARG A 72 -0.36 7.87 -5.89
CA ARG A 72 -1.19 9.06 -5.84
C ARG A 72 -1.32 9.58 -4.41
N VAL A 73 -0.98 10.85 -4.18
CA VAL A 73 -1.24 11.55 -2.91
C VAL A 73 -1.80 12.93 -3.22
N ARG A 74 -2.99 13.24 -2.70
CA ARG A 74 -3.66 14.54 -2.86
C ARG A 74 -3.85 15.00 -4.30
N GLY A 75 -4.10 14.08 -5.19
CA GLY A 75 -4.35 14.38 -6.60
C GLY A 75 -3.15 14.24 -7.50
N ASP A 76 -1.94 14.32 -6.97
CA ASP A 76 -0.69 14.22 -7.71
C ASP A 76 -0.01 12.86 -7.51
N THR A 77 0.85 12.51 -8.46
CA THR A 77 1.69 11.30 -8.38
C THR A 77 3.04 11.66 -7.77
N HIS A 78 3.45 10.91 -6.75
CA HIS A 78 4.70 11.11 -6.02
C HIS A 78 5.55 9.84 -6.01
N ARG A 79 6.87 10.01 -6.14
CA ARG A 79 7.82 8.91 -5.97
C ARG A 79 7.66 8.30 -4.59
N THR A 80 7.50 7.00 -4.57
CA THR A 80 7.21 6.21 -3.37
C THR A 80 8.10 4.97 -3.35
N ALA A 81 8.66 4.64 -2.19
CA ALA A 81 9.45 3.43 -2.04
C ALA A 81 8.69 2.36 -1.28
N GLY A 82 8.52 1.20 -1.90
CA GLY A 82 8.05 0.00 -1.25
C GLY A 82 9.19 -0.70 -0.51
N LEU A 83 9.05 -0.90 0.80
CA LEU A 83 10.01 -1.66 1.60
C LEU A 83 9.49 -3.07 1.87
N ALA A 84 10.24 -4.07 1.42
CA ALA A 84 9.84 -5.47 1.54
C ALA A 84 10.99 -6.38 1.97
N SER A 85 10.66 -7.62 2.27
CA SER A 85 11.60 -8.71 2.52
C SER A 85 12.66 -8.38 3.58
N VAL A 86 12.30 -7.60 4.60
CA VAL A 86 13.23 -7.30 5.71
C VAL A 86 13.49 -8.58 6.50
N ALA A 87 14.70 -9.10 6.40
CA ALA A 87 15.08 -10.36 7.05
C ALA A 87 16.40 -10.25 7.79
N THR A 88 16.48 -10.92 8.95
CA THR A 88 17.68 -11.01 9.79
C THR A 88 17.83 -12.44 10.24
N PRO A 89 18.93 -13.12 9.92
CA PRO A 89 19.16 -14.49 10.39
C PRO A 89 19.32 -14.52 11.91
N PRO A 90 19.06 -15.65 12.57
CA PRO A 90 18.97 -15.76 14.02
C PRO A 90 20.17 -15.21 14.79
N GLU A 91 21.37 -15.47 14.29
CA GLU A 91 22.64 -15.07 14.89
C GLU A 91 22.87 -13.56 14.96
N TYR A 92 22.14 -12.77 14.12
CA TYR A 92 22.25 -11.30 14.09
C TYR A 92 21.02 -10.59 14.65
N ARG A 93 20.01 -11.33 15.16
CA ARG A 93 18.80 -10.73 15.73
C ARG A 93 19.07 -9.97 17.02
N ARG A 94 18.20 -8.98 17.31
CA ARG A 94 18.21 -8.16 18.54
C ARG A 94 19.48 -7.34 18.78
N GLN A 95 20.27 -7.08 17.72
CA GLN A 95 21.51 -6.29 17.78
C GLN A 95 21.34 -4.90 17.14
N GLY A 96 20.11 -4.49 16.79
CA GLY A 96 19.83 -3.16 16.23
C GLY A 96 20.09 -3.03 14.72
N HIS A 97 20.46 -4.10 14.02
CA HIS A 97 20.81 -4.05 12.59
C HIS A 97 19.65 -3.58 11.72
N VAL A 98 18.42 -4.02 11.98
CA VAL A 98 17.25 -3.54 11.21
C VAL A 98 17.04 -2.03 11.40
N ARG A 99 17.25 -1.46 12.59
CA ARG A 99 17.18 -0.01 12.76
C ARG A 99 18.17 0.72 11.86
N GLN A 100 19.41 0.22 11.76
CA GLN A 100 20.44 0.80 10.89
C GLN A 100 20.08 0.62 9.42
N LEU A 101 19.62 -0.57 9.03
CA LEU A 101 19.15 -0.85 7.66
C LEU A 101 18.04 0.14 7.25
N LEU A 102 17.02 0.32 8.09
CA LEU A 102 15.91 1.24 7.83
C LEU A 102 16.38 2.70 7.72
N ALA A 103 17.31 3.14 8.56
CA ALA A 103 17.88 4.49 8.48
C ALA A 103 18.65 4.71 7.17
N HIS A 104 19.45 3.73 6.73
CA HIS A 104 20.14 3.79 5.44
C HIS A 104 19.16 3.73 4.27
N SER A 105 18.10 2.89 4.34
CA SER A 105 17.06 2.84 3.32
C SER A 105 16.38 4.21 3.15
N LEU A 106 16.01 4.88 4.25
CA LEU A 106 15.42 6.22 4.18
C LEU A 106 16.39 7.27 3.63
N ALA A 107 17.68 7.17 3.94
CA ALA A 107 18.69 8.06 3.35
C ALA A 107 18.80 7.84 1.82
N GLU A 108 18.83 6.57 1.36
CA GLU A 108 18.82 6.25 -0.05
C GLU A 108 17.53 6.74 -0.74
N TYR A 109 16.37 6.58 -0.11
CA TYR A 109 15.10 7.09 -0.65
C TYR A 109 15.13 8.61 -0.81
N ARG A 110 15.66 9.32 0.18
CA ARG A 110 15.85 10.77 0.12
C ARG A 110 16.76 11.21 -1.03
N GLU A 111 17.88 10.50 -1.25
CA GLU A 111 18.82 10.75 -2.36
C GLU A 111 18.17 10.52 -3.74
N HIS A 112 17.11 9.71 -3.81
CA HIS A 112 16.35 9.43 -5.04
C HIS A 112 15.07 10.26 -5.16
N ASP A 113 14.93 11.33 -4.38
CA ASP A 113 13.73 12.19 -4.38
C ASP A 113 12.42 11.47 -4.10
N VAL A 114 12.46 10.41 -3.30
CA VAL A 114 11.27 9.70 -2.85
C VAL A 114 10.61 10.47 -1.70
N ARG A 115 9.29 10.66 -1.78
CA ARG A 115 8.52 11.40 -0.76
C ARG A 115 7.91 10.50 0.30
N PHE A 116 7.49 9.31 -0.10
CA PHE A 116 6.81 8.36 0.78
C PHE A 116 7.48 6.99 0.75
N SER A 117 7.49 6.30 1.90
CA SER A 117 7.83 4.90 1.99
C SER A 117 6.61 4.12 2.48
N VAL A 118 6.28 3.01 1.80
CA VAL A 118 5.17 2.13 2.14
C VAL A 118 5.66 0.70 2.38
N LEU A 119 4.98 -0.02 3.25
CA LEU A 119 5.30 -1.42 3.54
C LEU A 119 4.09 -2.19 4.06
N TRP A 120 4.10 -3.50 3.87
CA TRP A 120 3.18 -4.43 4.54
C TRP A 120 3.85 -4.96 5.81
N PRO A 121 3.35 -4.63 7.01
CA PRO A 121 4.02 -5.00 8.24
C PRO A 121 3.79 -6.47 8.60
N PHE A 122 4.85 -7.22 8.91
CA PHE A 122 4.72 -8.51 9.60
C PHE A 122 4.29 -8.34 11.06
N GLN A 123 4.61 -7.18 11.65
CA GLN A 123 4.23 -6.79 12.99
C GLN A 123 4.10 -5.27 13.07
N TYR A 124 2.90 -4.77 13.30
CA TYR A 124 2.59 -3.34 13.37
C TYR A 124 3.51 -2.56 14.34
N ARG A 125 3.64 -3.03 15.58
CA ARG A 125 4.45 -2.37 16.61
C ARG A 125 5.93 -2.23 16.24
N PHE A 126 6.42 -3.14 15.40
CA PHE A 126 7.81 -3.13 14.98
C PHE A 126 8.14 -1.91 14.12
N TYR A 127 7.32 -1.62 13.11
CA TYR A 127 7.56 -0.50 12.21
C TYR A 127 7.06 0.83 12.76
N ARG A 128 6.01 0.81 13.60
CA ARG A 128 5.50 2.01 14.25
C ARG A 128 6.54 2.75 15.09
N LYS A 129 7.39 2.02 15.83
CA LYS A 129 8.48 2.63 16.61
C LYS A 129 9.56 3.32 15.76
N TYR A 130 9.54 3.12 14.45
CA TYR A 130 10.42 3.74 13.47
C TYR A 130 9.71 4.74 12.55
N GLY A 131 8.49 5.12 12.90
CA GLY A 131 7.75 6.20 12.24
C GLY A 131 6.85 5.79 11.08
N TRP A 132 6.77 4.51 10.69
CA TRP A 132 5.68 4.05 9.82
C TRP A 132 4.38 3.93 10.60
N ASP A 133 3.26 4.25 9.96
CA ASP A 133 1.93 4.05 10.57
C ASP A 133 0.90 3.64 9.52
N THR A 134 -0.21 3.03 9.95
CA THR A 134 -1.28 2.53 9.07
C THR A 134 -1.72 3.60 8.07
N SER A 135 -1.78 3.24 6.81
CA SER A 135 -2.17 4.12 5.70
C SER A 135 -3.60 3.92 5.21
N ASN A 136 -4.11 2.71 5.34
CA ASN A 136 -5.50 2.35 5.04
C ASN A 136 -5.93 1.11 5.81
N ARG A 137 -7.21 0.86 5.84
CA ARG A 137 -7.78 -0.40 6.28
C ARG A 137 -8.09 -1.30 5.10
N VAL A 138 -8.02 -2.59 5.34
CA VAL A 138 -8.47 -3.61 4.40
C VAL A 138 -9.72 -4.22 4.96
N VAL A 139 -10.79 -4.24 4.17
CA VAL A 139 -12.03 -4.89 4.50
C VAL A 139 -12.13 -6.19 3.72
N THR A 140 -12.45 -7.26 4.42
CA THR A 140 -12.71 -8.56 3.82
C THR A 140 -14.15 -8.95 4.16
N HIS A 141 -14.94 -9.18 3.13
CA HIS A 141 -16.30 -9.70 3.23
C HIS A 141 -16.29 -11.18 2.87
N GLU A 142 -16.99 -11.99 3.65
CA GLU A 142 -17.15 -13.42 3.36
C GLU A 142 -18.61 -13.82 3.47
N CYS A 143 -19.12 -14.54 2.46
CA CYS A 143 -20.49 -15.04 2.44
C CYS A 143 -20.60 -16.31 1.57
N GLU A 144 -21.74 -16.98 1.63
CA GLU A 144 -22.11 -17.98 0.64
C GLU A 144 -22.43 -17.32 -0.71
N PRO A 145 -22.13 -17.96 -1.86
CA PRO A 145 -22.46 -17.36 -3.18
C PRO A 145 -23.93 -16.95 -3.33
N SER A 146 -24.85 -17.73 -2.76
CA SER A 146 -26.30 -17.48 -2.76
C SER A 146 -26.72 -16.12 -2.18
N VAL A 147 -25.95 -15.59 -1.24
CA VAL A 147 -26.17 -14.26 -0.62
C VAL A 147 -26.04 -13.15 -1.64
N LEU A 148 -25.21 -13.34 -2.68
CA LEU A 148 -24.98 -12.37 -3.75
C LEU A 148 -26.05 -12.39 -4.86
N SER A 149 -27.10 -13.22 -4.75
CA SER A 149 -28.18 -13.34 -5.75
C SER A 149 -28.91 -12.02 -6.02
N PHE A 150 -28.90 -11.07 -5.09
CA PHE A 150 -29.46 -9.73 -5.30
C PHE A 150 -28.81 -9.00 -6.49
N ALA A 151 -27.55 -9.27 -6.75
CA ALA A 151 -26.82 -8.64 -7.84
C ALA A 151 -27.27 -9.18 -9.21
N THR A 152 -27.64 -10.46 -9.30
CA THR A 152 -28.21 -11.06 -10.52
C THR A 152 -29.55 -10.43 -10.87
N ASP A 153 -30.44 -10.25 -9.90
CA ASP A 153 -31.74 -9.62 -10.14
C ASP A 153 -31.63 -8.17 -10.65
N ALA A 154 -30.60 -7.46 -10.23
CA ALA A 154 -30.34 -6.09 -10.66
C ALA A 154 -29.77 -6.02 -12.10
N THR A 155 -29.10 -7.09 -12.54
CA THR A 155 -28.48 -7.17 -13.88
C THR A 155 -29.39 -7.83 -14.95
N ASP A 156 -30.46 -8.49 -14.54
CA ASP A 156 -31.41 -9.22 -15.44
C ASP A 156 -32.12 -8.32 -16.49
N GLY A 157 -31.91 -7.03 -16.50
CA GLY A 157 -32.45 -6.08 -17.48
C GLY A 157 -31.40 -5.44 -18.40
N ALA A 158 -30.11 -5.74 -18.18
CA ALA A 158 -29.03 -5.21 -19.02
C ALA A 158 -29.06 -5.89 -20.40
N ASP A 159 -28.78 -5.11 -21.44
CA ASP A 159 -28.76 -5.61 -22.82
C ASP A 159 -27.67 -6.68 -22.95
N ALA A 160 -28.06 -7.95 -22.96
CA ALA A 160 -27.15 -9.11 -22.97
C ALA A 160 -26.18 -9.11 -24.17
N ASP A 161 -26.50 -8.35 -25.22
CA ASP A 161 -25.66 -8.20 -26.41
C ASP A 161 -24.53 -7.16 -26.21
N SER A 162 -24.62 -6.30 -25.20
CA SER A 162 -23.63 -5.22 -24.94
C SER A 162 -22.72 -5.47 -23.75
N THR A 163 -22.93 -6.55 -22.98
CA THR A 163 -22.19 -6.86 -21.75
C THR A 163 -21.53 -8.23 -21.82
N ILE A 164 -20.24 -8.31 -21.57
CA ILE A 164 -19.46 -9.55 -21.68
C ILE A 164 -18.48 -9.67 -20.53
N PHE A 165 -18.40 -10.86 -19.92
CA PHE A 165 -17.27 -11.25 -19.09
C PHE A 165 -16.21 -11.92 -19.95
N ARG A 166 -14.97 -11.42 -19.84
CA ARG A 166 -13.82 -11.95 -20.58
C ARG A 166 -12.69 -12.30 -19.64
N ARG A 167 -12.18 -13.52 -19.72
CA ARG A 167 -10.92 -13.88 -19.10
C ARG A 167 -9.79 -13.19 -19.87
N LEU A 168 -8.89 -12.56 -19.12
CA LEU A 168 -7.70 -11.90 -19.64
C LEU A 168 -6.45 -12.68 -19.26
N GLU A 169 -5.46 -12.60 -20.11
CA GLU A 169 -4.11 -13.09 -19.88
C GLU A 169 -3.15 -11.89 -19.72
N ALA A 170 -1.91 -12.12 -19.29
CA ALA A 170 -0.97 -11.04 -19.01
C ALA A 170 -0.68 -10.10 -20.20
N ASP A 171 -0.84 -10.60 -21.43
CA ASP A 171 -0.71 -9.80 -22.66
C ASP A 171 -1.87 -8.84 -22.91
N ASP A 172 -2.98 -9.00 -22.19
CA ASP A 172 -4.16 -8.13 -22.25
C ASP A 172 -4.17 -7.05 -21.16
N CYS A 173 -3.08 -6.84 -20.44
CA CYS A 173 -3.06 -5.96 -19.25
C CYS A 173 -3.44 -4.50 -19.56
N ASP A 174 -3.11 -3.99 -20.73
CA ASP A 174 -3.47 -2.66 -21.22
C ASP A 174 -4.99 -2.38 -21.23
N ARG A 175 -5.79 -3.43 -21.36
CA ARG A 175 -7.26 -3.32 -21.33
C ARG A 175 -7.79 -2.91 -19.96
N LEU A 176 -7.07 -3.20 -18.89
CA LEU A 176 -7.46 -2.89 -17.51
C LEU A 176 -7.11 -1.46 -17.10
N GLU A 177 -6.16 -0.81 -17.79
CA GLU A 177 -5.61 0.48 -17.40
C GLU A 177 -6.68 1.56 -17.17
N SER A 178 -7.66 1.68 -18.08
CA SER A 178 -8.70 2.71 -17.96
C SER A 178 -9.61 2.51 -16.75
N ALA A 179 -9.97 1.26 -16.42
CA ALA A 179 -10.78 0.96 -15.24
C ALA A 179 -9.96 1.15 -13.95
N TYR A 180 -8.69 0.75 -13.97
CA TYR A 180 -7.79 0.95 -12.86
C TYR A 180 -7.48 2.44 -12.63
N GLU A 181 -7.33 3.26 -13.68
CA GLU A 181 -7.13 4.70 -13.53
C GLU A 181 -8.32 5.36 -12.81
N THR A 182 -9.57 4.98 -13.15
CA THR A 182 -10.76 5.44 -12.42
C THR A 182 -10.70 5.06 -10.93
N HIS A 183 -10.21 3.86 -10.61
CA HIS A 183 -9.98 3.42 -9.24
C HIS A 183 -8.85 4.23 -8.57
N ARG A 184 -7.72 4.43 -9.27
CA ARG A 184 -6.57 5.19 -8.79
C ARG A 184 -6.92 6.65 -8.49
N GLU A 185 -7.77 7.27 -9.30
CA GLU A 185 -8.24 8.64 -9.07
C GLU A 185 -9.04 8.79 -7.78
N ARG A 186 -9.71 7.73 -7.33
CA ARG A 186 -10.53 7.71 -6.12
C ARG A 186 -9.71 7.54 -4.85
N TYR A 187 -8.60 6.79 -4.90
CA TYR A 187 -7.88 6.39 -3.69
C TYR A 187 -6.48 6.98 -3.60
N GLY A 188 -6.20 7.65 -2.48
CA GLY A 188 -4.83 8.00 -2.11
C GLY A 188 -3.99 6.75 -1.87
N LEU A 189 -2.70 6.80 -2.21
CA LEU A 189 -1.72 5.72 -2.15
C LEU A 189 -1.95 4.56 -3.14
N ALA A 190 -2.93 4.64 -4.04
CA ALA A 190 -3.01 3.74 -5.18
C ALA A 190 -1.79 3.95 -6.10
N LEU A 191 -1.19 2.84 -6.54
CA LEU A 191 0.04 2.88 -7.36
C LEU A 191 -0.26 3.28 -8.80
N GLU A 192 0.70 3.93 -9.44
CA GLU A 192 0.80 3.94 -10.88
C GLU A 192 1.49 2.64 -11.31
N ARG A 193 0.79 1.81 -12.06
CA ARG A 193 1.28 0.48 -12.45
C ARG A 193 1.83 0.54 -13.87
N ASP A 194 3.06 0.12 -14.03
CA ASP A 194 3.65 -0.14 -15.35
C ASP A 194 3.27 -1.55 -15.86
N GLU A 195 3.60 -1.84 -17.12
CA GLU A 195 3.35 -3.15 -17.74
C GLU A 195 4.02 -4.28 -16.95
N SER A 196 5.24 -4.05 -16.43
CA SER A 196 5.97 -5.04 -15.65
C SER A 196 5.25 -5.37 -14.35
N TRP A 197 4.70 -4.36 -13.68
CA TRP A 197 3.88 -4.56 -12.47
C TRP A 197 2.61 -5.35 -12.76
N TRP A 198 1.88 -4.99 -13.83
CA TRP A 198 0.69 -5.73 -14.26
C TRP A 198 1.01 -7.19 -14.49
N ARG A 199 2.02 -7.50 -15.31
CA ARG A 199 2.37 -8.86 -15.69
C ARG A 199 2.82 -9.70 -14.51
N HIS A 200 3.64 -9.15 -13.61
CA HIS A 200 4.35 -9.93 -12.61
C HIS A 200 3.83 -9.76 -11.17
N ARG A 201 2.84 -8.88 -10.98
CA ARG A 201 2.22 -8.65 -9.66
C ARG A 201 0.71 -8.78 -9.66
N VAL A 202 0.04 -8.51 -10.77
CA VAL A 202 -1.41 -8.65 -10.90
C VAL A 202 -1.75 -9.99 -11.55
N PHE A 203 -1.21 -10.27 -12.73
CA PHE A 203 -1.46 -11.52 -13.45
C PHE A 203 -0.61 -12.70 -12.96
N GLY A 204 0.53 -12.44 -12.40
CA GLY A 204 1.47 -13.45 -11.91
C GLY A 204 2.08 -13.10 -10.57
N GLY A 205 3.05 -13.92 -10.15
CA GLY A 205 3.78 -13.68 -8.91
C GLY A 205 3.06 -14.12 -7.64
N HIS A 206 2.02 -14.91 -7.74
CA HIS A 206 1.31 -15.60 -6.66
C HIS A 206 1.79 -17.06 -6.55
N ASP A 207 1.49 -17.74 -5.44
CA ASP A 207 1.77 -19.19 -5.31
C ASP A 207 1.00 -20.01 -6.37
N ARG A 208 -0.10 -19.46 -6.88
CA ARG A 208 -0.84 -19.91 -8.06
C ARG A 208 -1.24 -18.67 -8.84
N ASP A 209 -1.14 -18.74 -10.16
CA ASP A 209 -1.60 -17.67 -11.03
C ASP A 209 -3.10 -17.43 -10.83
N PRO A 210 -3.51 -16.18 -10.61
CA PRO A 210 -4.91 -15.84 -10.41
C PRO A 210 -5.68 -15.89 -11.73
N PHE A 211 -7.00 -15.99 -11.62
CA PHE A 211 -7.88 -15.66 -12.70
C PHE A 211 -8.12 -14.16 -12.74
N VAL A 212 -7.99 -13.56 -13.92
CA VAL A 212 -8.33 -12.15 -14.15
C VAL A 212 -9.51 -12.11 -15.12
N TYR A 213 -10.64 -11.56 -14.67
CA TYR A 213 -11.83 -11.42 -15.47
C TYR A 213 -12.25 -9.97 -15.56
N ALA A 214 -12.38 -9.46 -16.78
CA ALA A 214 -12.93 -8.15 -17.07
C ALA A 214 -14.44 -8.24 -17.36
N TYR A 215 -15.18 -7.29 -16.80
CA TYR A 215 -16.55 -6.96 -17.21
C TYR A 215 -16.49 -5.83 -18.23
N GLU A 216 -16.92 -6.12 -19.43
CA GLU A 216 -16.94 -5.18 -20.56
C GLU A 216 -18.37 -4.71 -20.81
N ARG A 217 -18.52 -3.41 -21.02
CA ARG A 217 -19.75 -2.74 -21.39
C ARG A 217 -19.43 -1.69 -22.46
N ASP A 218 -20.14 -1.70 -23.58
CA ASP A 218 -19.92 -0.79 -24.69
C ASP A 218 -18.45 -0.80 -25.19
N ASP A 219 -17.89 -1.99 -25.38
CA ASP A 219 -16.50 -2.22 -25.80
C ASP A 219 -15.42 -1.64 -24.86
N ARG A 220 -15.76 -1.38 -23.59
CA ARG A 220 -14.83 -0.89 -22.58
C ARG A 220 -14.90 -1.74 -21.31
N VAL A 221 -13.77 -1.89 -20.66
CA VAL A 221 -13.74 -2.51 -19.34
C VAL A 221 -14.35 -1.54 -18.31
N ALA A 222 -15.51 -1.91 -17.79
CA ALA A 222 -16.21 -1.19 -16.73
C ALA A 222 -15.86 -1.70 -15.32
N GLY A 223 -15.22 -2.86 -15.22
CA GLY A 223 -14.72 -3.40 -13.97
C GLY A 223 -13.97 -4.71 -14.18
N TYR A 224 -13.26 -5.17 -13.16
CA TYR A 224 -12.55 -6.45 -13.21
C TYR A 224 -12.36 -7.07 -11.83
N LEU A 225 -12.09 -8.36 -11.83
CA LEU A 225 -11.75 -9.17 -10.67
C LEU A 225 -10.41 -9.88 -10.89
N VAL A 226 -9.59 -9.89 -9.85
CA VAL A 226 -8.43 -10.77 -9.71
C VAL A 226 -8.73 -11.74 -8.56
N TYR A 227 -8.80 -13.04 -8.83
CA TYR A 227 -9.20 -14.02 -7.82
C TYR A 227 -8.52 -15.38 -7.98
N THR A 228 -8.50 -16.14 -6.90
CA THR A 228 -8.13 -17.55 -6.87
C THR A 228 -9.30 -18.39 -6.35
N ILE A 229 -9.27 -19.70 -6.63
CA ILE A 229 -10.16 -20.66 -5.99
C ILE A 229 -9.29 -21.66 -5.22
N ASP A 230 -9.44 -21.69 -3.91
CA ASP A 230 -8.65 -22.49 -3.00
C ASP A 230 -9.53 -23.47 -2.21
N GLY A 231 -8.93 -24.53 -1.70
CA GLY A 231 -9.61 -25.56 -0.90
C GLY A 231 -9.85 -26.88 -1.66
N GLU A 232 -10.42 -27.84 -0.98
CA GLU A 232 -10.77 -29.15 -1.52
C GLU A 232 -12.21 -29.17 -2.05
N MET A 233 -12.53 -30.16 -2.88
CA MET A 233 -13.90 -30.33 -3.38
C MET A 233 -14.91 -30.40 -2.23
N GLY A 234 -15.93 -29.51 -2.26
CA GLY A 234 -16.94 -29.38 -1.21
C GLY A 234 -16.60 -28.39 -0.10
N ASP A 235 -15.41 -27.75 -0.14
CA ASP A 235 -14.99 -26.69 0.80
C ASP A 235 -14.10 -25.66 0.09
N ARG A 236 -14.49 -25.27 -1.11
CA ARG A 236 -13.74 -24.27 -1.91
C ARG A 236 -14.19 -22.86 -1.58
N THR A 237 -13.24 -21.96 -1.63
CA THR A 237 -13.46 -20.51 -1.50
C THR A 237 -12.96 -19.80 -2.75
N LEU A 238 -13.81 -18.98 -3.36
CA LEU A 238 -13.41 -18.00 -4.36
C LEU A 238 -12.90 -16.78 -3.60
N SER A 239 -11.60 -16.50 -3.72
CA SER A 239 -10.91 -15.43 -2.99
C SER A 239 -10.55 -14.30 -3.95
N VAL A 240 -11.31 -13.21 -3.93
CA VAL A 240 -11.02 -12.00 -4.70
C VAL A 240 -9.99 -11.18 -3.97
N SER A 241 -8.81 -11.02 -4.58
CA SER A 241 -7.71 -10.21 -4.09
C SER A 241 -7.82 -8.75 -4.53
N GLU A 242 -8.44 -8.51 -5.71
CA GLU A 242 -8.69 -7.17 -6.23
C GLU A 242 -10.06 -7.12 -6.92
N LEU A 243 -10.85 -6.11 -6.57
CA LEU A 243 -12.14 -5.78 -7.17
C LEU A 243 -12.09 -4.31 -7.57
N VAL A 244 -12.22 -4.05 -8.85
CA VAL A 244 -12.31 -2.69 -9.41
C VAL A 244 -13.60 -2.55 -10.18
N ALA A 245 -14.42 -1.58 -9.81
CA ALA A 245 -15.66 -1.23 -10.48
C ALA A 245 -15.68 0.29 -10.73
N THR A 246 -15.95 0.69 -11.96
CA THR A 246 -15.99 2.13 -12.33
C THR A 246 -17.28 2.79 -11.88
N ASP A 247 -18.34 2.00 -11.70
CA ASP A 247 -19.65 2.46 -11.25
C ASP A 247 -20.44 1.35 -10.51
N HIS A 248 -21.65 1.70 -10.08
CA HIS A 248 -22.52 0.79 -9.33
C HIS A 248 -22.94 -0.44 -10.14
N ASP A 249 -23.29 -0.27 -11.42
CA ASP A 249 -23.73 -1.37 -12.26
C ASP A 249 -22.59 -2.36 -12.52
N ALA A 250 -21.36 -1.86 -12.69
CA ALA A 250 -20.17 -2.69 -12.78
C ALA A 250 -19.93 -3.48 -11.48
N LEU A 251 -20.13 -2.84 -10.31
CA LEU A 251 -20.03 -3.54 -9.03
C LEU A 251 -21.04 -4.69 -8.95
N LEU A 252 -22.30 -4.44 -9.26
CA LEU A 252 -23.33 -5.47 -9.25
C LEU A 252 -23.03 -6.61 -10.24
N ALA A 253 -22.54 -6.29 -11.44
CA ALA A 253 -22.15 -7.30 -12.42
C ALA A 253 -21.00 -8.19 -11.88
N LEU A 254 -20.00 -7.62 -11.24
CA LEU A 254 -18.90 -8.37 -10.63
C LEU A 254 -19.34 -9.24 -9.44
N LEU A 255 -20.30 -8.77 -8.63
CA LEU A 255 -20.91 -9.58 -7.56
C LEU A 255 -21.77 -10.71 -8.11
N SER A 256 -22.54 -10.46 -9.19
CA SER A 256 -23.29 -11.51 -9.92
C SER A 256 -22.35 -12.58 -10.49
N PHE A 257 -21.21 -12.17 -11.06
CA PHE A 257 -20.19 -13.12 -11.51
C PHE A 257 -19.67 -14.01 -10.36
N CYS A 258 -19.49 -13.47 -9.16
CA CYS A 258 -19.13 -14.27 -8.00
C CYS A 258 -20.25 -15.24 -7.58
N HIS A 259 -21.53 -14.80 -7.68
CA HIS A 259 -22.69 -15.64 -7.42
C HIS A 259 -22.73 -16.86 -8.37
N ASP A 260 -22.44 -16.69 -9.65
CA ASP A 260 -22.49 -17.75 -10.67
C ASP A 260 -21.47 -18.89 -10.45
N HIS A 261 -20.60 -18.75 -9.45
CA HIS A 261 -19.71 -19.83 -9.01
C HIS A 261 -20.31 -20.74 -7.93
N ASP A 262 -21.62 -20.65 -7.64
CA ASP A 262 -22.33 -21.39 -6.58
C ASP A 262 -22.18 -22.91 -6.66
N SER A 263 -22.07 -23.47 -7.87
CA SER A 263 -21.82 -24.89 -8.09
C SER A 263 -20.38 -25.33 -7.87
N GLN A 264 -19.45 -24.40 -7.77
CA GLN A 264 -18.01 -24.67 -7.69
C GLN A 264 -17.42 -24.37 -6.32
N VAL A 265 -17.96 -23.37 -5.60
CA VAL A 265 -17.42 -22.88 -4.32
C VAL A 265 -18.53 -22.80 -3.26
N GLN A 266 -18.15 -22.93 -2.00
CA GLN A 266 -19.04 -22.78 -0.86
C GLN A 266 -18.97 -21.40 -0.23
N ARG A 267 -17.89 -20.67 -0.48
CA ARG A 267 -17.68 -19.31 0.03
C ARG A 267 -17.13 -18.39 -1.04
N VAL A 268 -17.51 -17.13 -0.96
CA VAL A 268 -16.92 -16.02 -1.68
C VAL A 268 -16.29 -15.09 -0.65
N ARG A 269 -15.01 -14.80 -0.82
CA ARG A 269 -14.26 -13.86 0.01
C ARG A 269 -13.82 -12.69 -0.85
N LEU A 270 -14.28 -11.48 -0.51
CA LEU A 270 -14.04 -10.26 -1.26
C LEU A 270 -13.17 -9.32 -0.44
N ARG A 271 -11.97 -9.04 -0.93
CA ARG A 271 -11.11 -8.00 -0.36
C ARG A 271 -11.35 -6.69 -1.11
N ALA A 272 -11.69 -5.63 -0.38
CA ALA A 272 -12.06 -4.35 -0.98
C ALA A 272 -11.59 -3.15 -0.12
N PRO A 273 -11.52 -1.94 -0.69
CA PRO A 273 -11.50 -0.69 0.06
C PRO A 273 -12.67 -0.59 1.04
N ALA A 274 -12.49 0.18 2.11
CA ALA A 274 -13.47 0.26 3.19
C ALA A 274 -14.80 0.95 2.80
N ASP A 275 -14.79 1.70 1.73
CA ASP A 275 -15.94 2.47 1.21
C ASP A 275 -16.71 1.75 0.10
N VAL A 276 -16.30 0.55 -0.32
CA VAL A 276 -17.07 -0.26 -1.27
C VAL A 276 -18.32 -0.80 -0.56
N PRO A 277 -19.54 -0.47 -1.03
CA PRO A 277 -20.77 -0.62 -0.27
C PRO A 277 -21.38 -2.04 -0.36
N ILE A 278 -20.58 -3.11 -0.22
CA ILE A 278 -21.07 -4.50 -0.40
C ILE A 278 -22.22 -4.83 0.55
N ARG A 279 -22.12 -4.41 1.82
CA ARG A 279 -23.18 -4.66 2.81
C ARG A 279 -24.43 -3.80 2.59
N ASP A 280 -24.26 -2.59 2.02
CA ASP A 280 -25.35 -1.65 1.81
C ASP A 280 -26.26 -2.08 0.64
N VAL A 281 -25.69 -2.82 -0.33
CA VAL A 281 -26.44 -3.35 -1.48
C VAL A 281 -26.98 -4.76 -1.22
N ALA A 282 -26.52 -5.45 -0.18
CA ALA A 282 -27.00 -6.77 0.19
C ALA A 282 -28.46 -6.75 0.66
N ARG A 283 -29.23 -7.80 0.38
CA ARG A 283 -30.60 -7.93 0.90
C ARG A 283 -30.65 -8.10 2.41
N ASP A 284 -29.73 -8.91 2.92
CA ASP A 284 -29.53 -9.11 4.35
C ASP A 284 -28.03 -8.97 4.69
N PRO A 285 -27.61 -7.84 5.26
CA PRO A 285 -26.21 -7.62 5.61
C PRO A 285 -25.69 -8.54 6.72
N ASP A 286 -26.58 -9.20 7.48
CA ASP A 286 -26.19 -10.14 8.53
C ASP A 286 -25.69 -11.48 7.97
N GLU A 287 -25.98 -11.79 6.70
CA GLU A 287 -25.44 -12.96 5.99
C GLU A 287 -24.01 -12.73 5.43
N ILE A 288 -23.43 -11.52 5.61
CA ILE A 288 -22.08 -11.16 5.17
C ILE A 288 -21.19 -10.95 6.40
N ASP A 289 -20.31 -11.89 6.66
CA ASP A 289 -19.24 -11.70 7.63
C ASP A 289 -18.25 -10.66 7.14
N THR A 290 -17.93 -9.67 7.99
CA THR A 290 -17.03 -8.57 7.62
C THR A 290 -15.92 -8.44 8.64
N GLU A 291 -14.70 -8.58 8.17
CA GLU A 291 -13.49 -8.34 8.94
C GLU A 291 -12.80 -7.05 8.46
N VAL A 292 -12.39 -6.20 9.41
CA VAL A 292 -11.62 -4.99 9.15
C VAL A 292 -10.25 -5.14 9.78
N THR A 293 -9.21 -5.13 8.96
CA THR A 293 -7.81 -5.25 9.41
C THR A 293 -7.02 -3.99 9.07
N ASP A 294 -5.94 -3.75 9.83
CA ASP A 294 -4.96 -2.74 9.44
C ASP A 294 -4.23 -3.21 8.19
N GLY A 295 -4.15 -2.33 7.20
CA GLY A 295 -3.48 -2.55 5.93
C GLY A 295 -1.98 -2.20 5.99
N PRO A 296 -1.43 -1.72 4.86
CA PRO A 296 -0.05 -1.27 4.79
C PRO A 296 0.20 -0.05 5.67
N MET A 297 1.48 0.24 5.87
CA MET A 297 1.92 1.41 6.62
C MET A 297 2.65 2.38 5.69
N VAL A 298 2.53 3.67 5.98
CA VAL A 298 3.19 4.76 5.26
C VAL A 298 4.08 5.57 6.19
N ARG A 299 5.13 6.15 5.63
CA ARG A 299 6.02 7.10 6.27
C ARG A 299 6.49 8.16 5.27
N ILE A 300 6.52 9.42 5.69
CA ILE A 300 7.22 10.50 4.97
C ILE A 300 8.73 10.27 5.05
N VAL A 301 9.42 10.43 3.93
CA VAL A 301 10.88 10.29 3.82
C VAL A 301 11.60 11.59 4.17
N ASP A 302 11.15 12.71 3.63
CA ASP A 302 11.64 14.05 3.91
C ASP A 302 10.47 15.01 4.11
N VAL A 303 10.36 15.58 5.31
CA VAL A 303 9.20 16.42 5.67
C VAL A 303 9.19 17.72 4.88
N ALA A 304 10.31 18.44 4.80
CA ALA A 304 10.39 19.74 4.12
C ALA A 304 10.05 19.60 2.63
N GLU A 305 10.71 18.67 1.96
CA GLU A 305 10.51 18.39 0.54
C GLU A 305 9.09 17.90 0.25
N THR A 306 8.55 17.01 1.10
CA THR A 306 7.18 16.51 0.92
C THR A 306 6.16 17.64 1.06
N LEU A 307 6.26 18.46 2.11
CA LEU A 307 5.34 19.58 2.32
C LEU A 307 5.42 20.62 1.19
N SER A 308 6.58 20.82 0.59
CA SER A 308 6.76 21.76 -0.53
C SER A 308 6.19 21.23 -1.85
N GLU A 309 6.15 19.92 -2.05
CA GLU A 309 5.74 19.29 -3.32
C GLU A 309 4.23 19.00 -3.38
N LEU A 310 3.55 18.99 -2.25
CA LEU A 310 2.10 18.68 -2.18
C LEU A 310 1.26 19.80 -2.80
N SER A 311 0.15 19.39 -3.42
CA SER A 311 -0.94 20.28 -3.77
C SER A 311 -1.87 20.52 -2.59
N TYR A 312 -2.21 21.78 -2.36
CA TYR A 312 -3.10 22.23 -1.27
C TYR A 312 -4.40 22.81 -1.82
N PRO A 313 -5.48 22.87 -1.01
CA PRO A 313 -6.63 23.69 -1.33
C PRO A 313 -6.23 25.15 -1.51
N ASP A 314 -7.01 25.90 -2.30
CA ASP A 314 -6.82 27.35 -2.49
C ASP A 314 -7.11 28.11 -1.20
N CYS A 315 -6.08 28.33 -0.39
CA CYS A 315 -6.15 29.02 0.89
C CYS A 315 -4.80 29.65 1.22
N GLU A 316 -4.82 30.57 2.18
CA GLU A 316 -3.60 31.13 2.78
C GLU A 316 -3.42 30.54 4.18
N ALA A 317 -2.26 30.02 4.47
CA ALA A 317 -1.93 29.49 5.79
C ALA A 317 -0.44 29.64 6.08
N ASP A 318 -0.12 29.81 7.35
CA ASP A 318 1.25 29.81 7.91
C ASP A 318 1.18 29.01 9.21
N LEU A 319 1.96 27.94 9.29
CA LEU A 319 1.90 26.97 10.38
C LEU A 319 3.29 26.49 10.78
N ALA A 320 3.58 26.56 12.08
CA ALA A 320 4.79 26.00 12.69
C ALA A 320 4.51 24.58 13.21
N ILE A 321 5.21 23.59 12.66
CA ILE A 321 5.01 22.17 12.94
C ILE A 321 6.26 21.60 13.60
N ALA A 322 6.17 21.08 14.83
CA ALA A 322 7.23 20.28 15.43
C ALA A 322 6.99 18.79 15.16
N VAL A 323 7.95 18.13 14.56
CA VAL A 323 7.92 16.72 14.22
C VAL A 323 8.93 15.95 15.06
N GLU A 324 8.49 14.86 15.69
CA GLU A 324 9.37 13.91 16.37
C GLU A 324 9.65 12.71 15.43
N ASP A 325 10.92 12.47 15.16
CA ASP A 325 11.36 11.32 14.35
C ASP A 325 12.44 10.50 15.07
N PRO A 326 12.13 9.29 15.52
CA PRO A 326 13.09 8.46 16.27
C PRO A 326 14.20 7.84 15.41
N LEU A 327 14.14 8.01 14.06
CA LEU A 327 15.01 7.28 13.14
C LEU A 327 15.91 8.18 12.30
N THR A 328 15.44 9.35 11.89
CA THR A 328 16.17 10.25 10.97
C THR A 328 16.24 11.67 11.50
N ASP A 329 17.48 12.18 11.66
CA ASP A 329 17.75 13.49 12.24
C ASP A 329 17.21 14.65 11.37
N TRP A 330 17.08 14.46 10.05
CA TRP A 330 16.58 15.51 9.15
C TRP A 330 15.08 15.75 9.24
N ASN A 331 14.31 14.82 9.81
CA ASN A 331 12.88 14.96 10.07
C ASN A 331 12.57 15.28 11.54
N ASP A 332 13.55 15.13 12.46
CA ASP A 332 13.38 15.41 13.88
C ASP A 332 13.66 16.88 14.15
N GLY A 333 12.61 17.69 14.18
CA GLY A 333 12.78 19.13 14.32
C GLY A 333 11.51 19.93 14.06
N ALA A 334 11.72 21.19 13.73
CA ALA A 334 10.65 22.14 13.48
C ALA A 334 10.62 22.57 12.02
N PHE A 335 9.40 22.68 11.47
CA PHE A 335 9.12 23.02 10.09
C PHE A 335 8.12 24.17 10.06
N ARG A 336 8.29 25.09 9.14
CA ARG A 336 7.30 26.12 8.83
C ARG A 336 6.68 25.77 7.48
N LEU A 337 5.37 25.69 7.44
CA LEU A 337 4.60 25.50 6.21
C LEU A 337 3.84 26.77 5.90
N GLU A 338 4.24 27.44 4.84
CA GLU A 338 3.52 28.57 4.25
C GLU A 338 2.76 28.10 3.00
N VAL A 339 1.46 28.31 2.94
CA VAL A 339 0.62 27.93 1.81
C VAL A 339 -0.04 29.17 1.22
N ALA A 340 0.08 29.31 -0.11
CA ALA A 340 -0.60 30.33 -0.89
C ALA A 340 -0.92 29.82 -2.30
N ASN A 341 -2.10 30.16 -2.83
CA ASN A 341 -2.50 29.77 -4.18
C ASN A 341 -2.40 28.27 -4.48
N GLY A 342 -2.74 27.43 -3.51
CA GLY A 342 -2.71 25.97 -3.66
C GLY A 342 -1.32 25.32 -3.63
N ARG A 343 -0.27 26.09 -3.30
CA ARG A 343 1.12 25.61 -3.21
C ARG A 343 1.69 25.89 -1.83
N GLY A 344 2.55 25.00 -1.36
CA GLY A 344 3.24 25.10 -0.08
C GLY A 344 4.74 25.33 -0.24
N GLU A 345 5.33 26.07 0.70
CA GLU A 345 6.75 26.08 0.98
C GLU A 345 6.95 25.48 2.36
N GLY A 346 7.66 24.35 2.44
CA GLY A 346 8.00 23.66 3.68
C GLY A 346 9.49 23.82 3.98
N ASP A 347 9.84 24.69 4.90
CA ASP A 347 11.23 24.92 5.28
C ASP A 347 11.55 24.30 6.65
N SER A 348 12.70 23.63 6.75
CA SER A 348 13.28 23.26 8.02
C SER A 348 13.79 24.52 8.73
N VAL A 349 13.24 24.84 9.90
CA VAL A 349 13.65 25.99 10.66
C VAL A 349 14.45 25.58 11.90
N THR A 350 15.65 26.15 12.04
CA THR A 350 16.56 25.88 13.18
C THR A 350 16.07 26.48 14.50
N ALA A 351 15.13 27.38 14.47
CA ALA A 351 14.43 27.93 15.61
C ALA A 351 12.99 28.26 15.23
N VAL A 352 12.09 27.29 15.37
CA VAL A 352 10.73 27.70 15.70
C VAL A 352 10.82 28.43 17.00
N ALA A 353 10.20 29.62 17.11
CA ALA A 353 9.93 30.27 18.38
C ALA A 353 9.54 29.20 19.39
N ASP A 354 9.87 29.37 20.65
CA ASP A 354 9.73 28.40 21.74
C ASP A 354 8.35 27.68 21.84
N ASP A 355 7.43 27.93 20.91
CA ASP A 355 6.06 27.42 20.89
C ASP A 355 5.55 27.16 19.44
N PRO A 356 5.73 25.94 18.86
CA PRO A 356 5.12 25.58 17.58
C PRO A 356 3.60 25.46 17.71
N ASP A 357 2.87 25.78 16.64
CA ASP A 357 1.41 25.67 16.59
C ASP A 357 0.93 24.24 16.84
N VAL A 358 1.71 23.25 16.34
CA VAL A 358 1.39 21.82 16.51
C VAL A 358 2.64 20.98 16.76
N ARG A 359 2.44 19.89 17.51
CA ARG A 359 3.45 18.85 17.77
C ARG A 359 2.90 17.48 17.45
N LEU A 360 3.63 16.66 16.70
CA LEU A 360 3.25 15.30 16.38
C LEU A 360 4.46 14.45 15.96
N GLY A 361 4.34 13.12 16.07
CA GLY A 361 5.35 12.22 15.53
C GLY A 361 5.21 12.06 14.00
N ILE A 362 6.30 11.70 13.33
CA ILE A 362 6.39 11.51 11.88
C ILE A 362 5.30 10.56 11.32
N GLY A 363 4.95 9.49 12.06
CA GLY A 363 3.87 8.58 11.65
C GLY A 363 2.48 9.23 11.67
N ALA A 364 2.21 10.12 12.64
CA ALA A 364 0.96 10.88 12.68
C ALA A 364 0.91 11.92 11.54
N LEU A 365 2.03 12.61 11.28
CA LEU A 365 2.14 13.52 10.15
C LEU A 365 1.93 12.77 8.82
N SER A 366 2.52 11.60 8.65
CA SER A 366 2.34 10.77 7.46
C SER A 366 0.87 10.42 7.24
N GLN A 367 0.15 9.99 8.28
CA GLN A 367 -1.29 9.70 8.21
C GLN A 367 -2.14 10.92 7.86
N LEU A 368 -1.78 12.09 8.39
CA LEU A 368 -2.45 13.36 8.10
C LEU A 368 -2.24 13.76 6.64
N VAL A 369 -0.99 13.75 6.20
CA VAL A 369 -0.59 14.15 4.85
C VAL A 369 -1.22 13.29 3.77
N VAL A 370 -1.24 11.96 3.93
CA VAL A 370 -1.91 11.09 2.95
C VAL A 370 -3.44 11.10 3.03
N GLY A 371 -4.02 11.75 4.06
CA GLY A 371 -5.46 11.90 4.22
C GLY A 371 -6.16 10.77 4.99
N PHE A 372 -5.42 9.76 5.47
CA PHE A 372 -6.00 8.62 6.20
C PHE A 372 -6.57 9.01 7.58
N ARG A 373 -5.96 9.97 8.26
CA ARG A 373 -6.45 10.51 9.55
C ARG A 373 -6.59 12.02 9.49
N SER A 374 -7.73 12.52 9.94
CA SER A 374 -7.93 13.96 10.09
C SER A 374 -7.16 14.50 11.29
N ALA A 375 -6.81 15.79 11.26
CA ALA A 375 -6.18 16.50 12.37
C ALA A 375 -6.97 16.32 13.68
N ARG A 376 -8.31 16.44 13.63
CA ARG A 376 -9.20 16.22 14.78
C ARG A 376 -9.12 14.81 15.35
N THR A 377 -8.99 13.79 14.48
CA THR A 377 -8.84 12.40 14.94
C THR A 377 -7.50 12.20 15.64
N LEU A 378 -6.42 12.76 15.10
CA LEU A 378 -5.10 12.70 15.71
C LEU A 378 -5.04 13.42 17.05
N GLU A 379 -5.65 14.61 17.17
CA GLU A 379 -5.80 15.35 18.41
C GLU A 379 -6.58 14.53 19.47
N ARG A 380 -7.77 14.05 19.10
CA ARG A 380 -8.63 13.26 20.02
C ARG A 380 -7.97 11.96 20.50
N THR A 381 -7.03 11.42 19.77
CA THR A 381 -6.29 10.21 20.14
C THR A 381 -4.94 10.51 20.80
N GLY A 382 -4.64 11.78 21.10
CA GLY A 382 -3.41 12.22 21.77
C GLY A 382 -2.15 12.02 20.89
N ARG A 383 -2.32 12.01 19.57
CA ARG A 383 -1.23 11.84 18.60
C ARG A 383 -0.81 13.13 17.91
N LEU A 384 -1.54 14.19 18.15
CA LEU A 384 -1.28 15.55 17.73
C LEU A 384 -1.63 16.47 18.92
N GLU A 385 -0.72 17.34 19.29
CA GLU A 385 -0.93 18.40 20.26
C GLU A 385 -0.97 19.73 19.49
N ALA A 386 -1.95 20.57 19.77
CA ALA A 386 -2.08 21.89 19.18
C ALA A 386 -2.16 22.94 20.28
N THR A 387 -1.61 24.13 20.02
CA THR A 387 -1.65 25.26 20.97
C THR A 387 -3.06 25.78 21.17
N ASP A 388 -3.86 25.74 20.09
CA ASP A 388 -5.26 26.13 20.11
C ASP A 388 -6.10 25.45 19.02
N SER A 389 -7.40 25.70 19.03
CA SER A 389 -8.34 25.12 18.06
C SER A 389 -8.20 25.71 16.64
N SER A 390 -7.54 26.85 16.47
CA SER A 390 -7.33 27.45 15.15
C SER A 390 -6.27 26.67 14.37
N ALA A 391 -5.23 26.18 15.02
CA ALA A 391 -4.21 25.29 14.41
C ALA A 391 -4.84 23.99 13.87
N ILE A 392 -5.78 23.37 14.64
CA ILE A 392 -6.52 22.19 14.17
C ILE A 392 -7.43 22.52 12.98
N ALA A 393 -8.05 23.69 12.96
CA ALA A 393 -8.89 24.12 11.84
C ALA A 393 -8.04 24.34 10.58
N THR A 394 -6.89 24.99 10.72
CA THR A 394 -5.90 25.21 9.64
C THR A 394 -5.43 23.88 9.07
N LEU A 395 -4.97 22.95 9.92
CA LEU A 395 -4.56 21.60 9.49
C LEU A 395 -5.70 20.84 8.79
N SER A 396 -6.94 20.98 9.26
CA SER A 396 -8.10 20.33 8.65
C SER A 396 -8.44 20.90 7.27
N THR A 397 -8.11 22.18 7.04
CA THR A 397 -8.23 22.82 5.73
C THR A 397 -7.12 22.40 4.79
N LEU A 398 -5.86 22.44 5.26
CA LEU A 398 -4.69 22.07 4.46
C LEU A 398 -4.67 20.57 4.10
N PHE A 399 -5.11 19.73 5.04
CA PHE A 399 -5.07 18.28 4.92
C PHE A 399 -6.45 17.66 5.11
N PRO A 400 -7.41 17.90 4.18
CA PRO A 400 -8.69 17.24 4.23
C PRO A 400 -8.52 15.72 4.16
N GLY A 401 -9.41 14.98 4.84
CA GLY A 401 -9.43 13.51 4.74
C GLY A 401 -9.78 13.06 3.33
N THR A 402 -9.14 11.99 2.90
CA THR A 402 -9.39 11.33 1.61
C THR A 402 -9.52 9.83 1.85
N GLU A 403 -10.20 9.12 0.94
CA GLU A 403 -10.14 7.67 0.93
C GLU A 403 -8.74 7.24 0.49
N THR A 404 -8.13 6.33 1.25
CA THR A 404 -6.80 5.80 0.96
C THR A 404 -6.86 4.30 0.79
N TYR A 405 -6.23 3.79 -0.25
CA TYR A 405 -6.15 2.36 -0.47
C TYR A 405 -4.90 1.96 -1.27
N HIS A 406 -3.92 1.43 -0.58
CA HIS A 406 -2.78 0.74 -1.19
C HIS A 406 -3.09 -0.76 -1.15
N GLY A 407 -3.58 -1.28 -2.28
CA GLY A 407 -4.01 -2.68 -2.41
C GLY A 407 -2.89 -3.64 -2.81
N ASP A 408 -1.86 -3.13 -3.48
CA ASP A 408 -0.76 -3.90 -4.03
C ASP A 408 0.12 -4.54 -2.93
N ARG A 409 0.42 -5.83 -3.12
CA ARG A 409 1.33 -6.58 -2.24
C ARG A 409 2.61 -6.94 -2.99
N TYR A 410 3.75 -6.90 -2.30
CA TYR A 410 5.07 -7.17 -2.87
C TYR A 410 6.05 -7.74 -1.84
#